data_14893b0abd8ee5925ddd7c3fe040960c
#
_entry.id   14893b0abd8ee5925ddd7c3fe040960c
#
_cell.length_a   1.000
_cell.length_b   1.000
_cell.length_c   1.000
_cell.angle_alpha   90.00
_cell.angle_beta   90.00
_cell.angle_gamma   90.00
#
_symmetry.space_group_name_H-M   'P 1'
#
loop_
_entity.id
_entity.type
_entity.pdbx_description
1 polymer ?
#
loop_
_entity_poly.entity_id
_entity_poly.type
_entity_poly.pdbx_seq_one_letter_code
_entity_poly.pdbx_strand_id
1 'polypeptide(L)'
;MSRVDATLAALADPTRRAVIDLLRRKPRRAGELATRLRRSGPAMSRHLRILRRAGLVLEEHGGDDARVRTYRLRREPFLGLRGWLDEVEAFWAGQLDSFKQYAERR
;
A
#
# COMPACT_ATOMS: atom_id res chain seq x y z
N MET A 1 -3.05 15.81 -7.35
CA MET A 1 -3.16 14.33 -7.29
C MET A 1 -3.85 13.95 -5.99
N SER A 2 -4.84 13.08 -6.04
CA SER A 2 -5.55 12.64 -4.84
C SER A 2 -4.69 11.66 -4.04
N ARG A 3 -5.07 11.45 -2.77
CA ARG A 3 -4.39 10.48 -1.90
C ARG A 3 -4.50 9.06 -2.46
N VAL A 4 -5.65 8.72 -3.03
CA VAL A 4 -5.86 7.41 -3.66
C VAL A 4 -4.95 7.25 -4.87
N ASP A 5 -4.80 8.29 -5.68
CA ASP A 5 -3.90 8.26 -6.84
C ASP A 5 -2.45 8.00 -6.42
N ALA A 6 -2.00 8.69 -5.37
CA ALA A 6 -0.65 8.49 -4.84
C ALA A 6 -0.45 7.06 -4.33
N THR A 7 -1.46 6.51 -3.64
CA THR A 7 -1.43 5.14 -3.15
C THR A 7 -1.33 4.15 -4.31
N LEU A 8 -2.16 4.30 -5.32
CA LEU A 8 -2.16 3.41 -6.49
C LEU A 8 -0.83 3.48 -7.24
N ALA A 9 -0.29 4.69 -7.43
CA ALA A 9 1.00 4.86 -8.10
C ALA A 9 2.13 4.17 -7.33
N ALA A 10 2.15 4.32 -6.02
CA ALA A 10 3.16 3.67 -5.18
C ALA A 10 3.04 2.15 -5.21
N LEU A 11 1.83 1.61 -5.29
CA LEU A 11 1.57 0.18 -5.32
C LEU A 11 1.65 -0.44 -6.71
N ALA A 12 1.91 0.35 -7.74
CA ALA A 12 2.02 -0.17 -9.11
C ALA A 12 3.25 -1.05 -9.33
N ASP A 13 4.26 -0.93 -8.50
CA ASP A 13 5.50 -1.69 -8.63
C ASP A 13 5.44 -2.96 -7.76
N PRO A 14 5.77 -4.15 -8.33
CA PRO A 14 5.69 -5.40 -7.57
C PRO A 14 6.65 -5.48 -6.38
N THR A 15 7.83 -4.86 -6.46
CA THR A 15 8.76 -4.85 -5.32
C THR A 15 8.17 -4.03 -4.18
N ARG A 16 7.55 -2.90 -4.47
CA ARG A 16 6.92 -2.09 -3.42
C ARG A 16 5.74 -2.82 -2.78
N ARG A 17 4.94 -3.55 -3.56
CA ARG A 17 3.89 -4.41 -2.97
C ARG A 17 4.47 -5.48 -2.07
N ALA A 18 5.61 -6.07 -2.46
CA ALA A 18 6.29 -7.07 -1.64
C ALA A 18 6.79 -6.47 -0.32
N VAL A 19 7.27 -5.23 -0.35
CA VAL A 19 7.64 -4.50 0.87
C VAL A 19 6.42 -4.36 1.78
N ILE A 20 5.28 -3.95 1.24
CA ILE A 20 4.04 -3.84 2.02
C ILE A 20 3.68 -5.19 2.65
N ASP A 21 3.78 -6.29 1.90
CA ASP A 21 3.47 -7.62 2.42
C ASP A 21 4.36 -8.01 3.60
N LEU A 22 5.64 -7.66 3.56
CA LEU A 22 6.55 -7.91 4.67
C LEU A 22 6.23 -7.03 5.87
N LEU A 23 5.97 -5.75 5.63
CA LEU A 23 5.72 -4.78 6.71
C LEU A 23 4.37 -5.00 7.40
N ARG A 24 3.39 -5.59 6.73
CA ARG A 24 2.11 -5.88 7.39
C ARG A 24 2.25 -6.94 8.49
N ARG A 25 3.33 -7.70 8.47
CA ARG A 25 3.61 -8.71 9.51
C ARG A 25 4.30 -8.10 10.72
N LYS A 26 5.29 -7.23 10.48
CA LYS A 26 5.99 -6.50 11.53
C LYS A 26 6.86 -5.40 10.92
N PRO A 27 7.23 -4.39 11.69
CA PRO A 27 8.22 -3.40 11.25
C PRO A 27 9.56 -4.07 10.91
N ARG A 28 10.28 -3.52 9.95
CA ARG A 28 11.56 -4.09 9.50
C ARG A 28 12.53 -2.99 9.12
N ARG A 29 13.82 -3.31 9.18
CA ARG A 29 14.88 -2.42 8.73
C ARG A 29 15.02 -2.47 7.20
N ALA A 30 15.52 -1.39 6.63
CA ALA A 30 15.73 -1.31 5.17
C ALA A 30 16.64 -2.43 4.66
N GLY A 31 17.72 -2.72 5.39
CA GLY A 31 18.64 -3.80 5.01
C GLY A 31 17.99 -5.18 4.99
N GLU A 32 17.10 -5.44 5.94
CA GLU A 32 16.35 -6.69 5.97
C GLU A 32 15.43 -6.80 4.75
N LEU A 33 14.73 -5.72 4.42
CA LEU A 33 13.86 -5.68 3.24
C LEU A 33 14.66 -5.92 1.96
N ALA A 34 15.81 -5.26 1.83
CA ALA A 34 16.68 -5.42 0.66
C ALA A 34 17.13 -6.88 0.52
N THR A 35 17.57 -7.49 1.62
CA THR A 35 18.04 -8.86 1.62
C THR A 35 16.93 -9.84 1.26
N ARG A 36 15.77 -9.70 1.88
CA ARG A 36 14.64 -10.61 1.65
C ARG A 36 14.11 -10.53 0.23
N LEU A 37 14.12 -9.34 -0.36
CA LEU A 37 13.57 -9.12 -1.70
C LEU A 37 14.65 -9.13 -2.78
N ARG A 38 15.89 -9.44 -2.41
CA ARG A 38 17.03 -9.54 -3.33
C ARG A 38 17.19 -8.27 -4.17
N ARG A 39 17.17 -7.12 -3.50
CA ARG A 39 17.42 -5.82 -4.12
C ARG A 39 18.64 -5.18 -3.48
N SER A 40 19.32 -4.33 -4.24
CA SER A 40 20.45 -3.57 -3.70
C SER A 40 19.93 -2.56 -2.66
N GLY A 41 20.83 -2.15 -1.76
CA GLY A 41 20.49 -1.11 -0.79
C GLY A 41 19.98 0.17 -1.44
N PRO A 42 20.68 0.73 -2.46
CA PRO A 42 20.21 1.92 -3.15
C PRO A 42 18.83 1.75 -3.81
N ALA A 43 18.56 0.60 -4.44
CA ALA A 43 17.26 0.33 -5.04
C ALA A 43 16.16 0.28 -3.98
N MET A 44 16.41 -0.41 -2.87
CA MET A 44 15.45 -0.49 -1.78
C MET A 44 15.20 0.90 -1.17
N SER A 45 16.25 1.69 -1.00
CA SER A 45 16.10 3.06 -0.49
C SER A 45 15.18 3.90 -1.37
N ARG A 46 15.27 3.75 -2.69
CA ARG A 46 14.38 4.46 -3.62
C ARG A 46 12.94 4.01 -3.47
N HIS A 47 12.71 2.71 -3.36
CA HIS A 47 11.36 2.18 -3.15
C HIS A 47 10.75 2.67 -1.84
N LEU A 48 11.54 2.65 -0.77
CA LEU A 48 11.08 3.12 0.55
C LEU A 48 10.78 4.62 0.54
N ARG A 49 11.58 5.41 -0.20
CA ARG A 49 11.31 6.85 -0.35
C ARG A 49 9.98 7.10 -1.04
N ILE A 50 9.70 6.37 -2.12
CA ILE A 50 8.42 6.48 -2.84
C ILE A 50 7.25 6.13 -1.91
N LEU A 51 7.36 5.01 -1.20
CA LEU A 51 6.33 4.57 -0.26
C LEU A 51 6.12 5.59 0.86
N ARG A 52 7.20 6.16 1.38
CA ARG A 52 7.11 7.16 2.44
C ARG A 52 6.47 8.47 1.94
N ARG A 53 6.84 8.94 0.75
CA ARG A 53 6.25 10.13 0.16
C ARG A 53 4.77 9.96 -0.12
N ALA A 54 4.35 8.77 -0.48
CA ALA A 54 2.94 8.45 -0.68
C ALA A 54 2.18 8.27 0.64
N GLY A 55 2.87 8.27 1.77
CA GLY A 55 2.27 8.13 3.08
C GLY A 55 1.91 6.70 3.47
N LEU A 56 2.41 5.69 2.74
CA LEU A 56 2.10 4.29 3.01
C LEU A 56 2.94 3.70 4.13
N VAL A 57 4.14 4.22 4.32
CA VAL A 57 5.05 3.79 5.38
C VAL A 57 5.60 5.01 6.11
N LEU A 58 6.01 4.78 7.34
CA LEU A 58 6.76 5.76 8.10
C LEU A 58 8.07 5.14 8.56
N GLU A 59 9.06 6.00 8.78
CA GLU A 59 10.35 5.63 9.28
C GLU A 59 10.41 5.97 10.76
N GLU A 60 10.80 5.01 11.58
CA GLU A 60 10.97 5.21 13.01
C GLU A 60 12.42 5.00 13.41
N HIS A 61 12.91 5.85 14.27
CA HIS A 61 14.18 5.62 14.95
C HIS A 61 13.87 4.80 16.18
N GLY A 62 14.48 3.62 16.31
CA GLY A 62 14.13 2.69 17.35
C GLY A 62 15.13 2.63 18.48
N GLY A 63 14.62 2.62 19.72
CA GLY A 63 15.37 2.26 20.89
C GLY A 63 16.50 3.21 21.25
N ASP A 64 17.53 2.63 21.85
CA ASP A 64 18.69 3.37 22.37
C ASP A 64 19.71 3.75 21.30
N ASP A 65 19.59 3.20 20.07
CA ASP A 65 20.48 3.50 18.97
C ASP A 65 19.75 4.31 17.91
N ALA A 66 20.08 5.60 17.82
CA ALA A 66 19.50 6.52 16.85
C ALA A 66 19.82 6.16 15.38
N ARG A 67 20.78 5.25 15.14
CA ARG A 67 21.12 4.78 13.80
C ARG A 67 20.18 3.70 13.30
N VAL A 68 19.46 3.06 14.21
CA VAL A 68 18.51 1.99 13.84
C VAL A 68 17.23 2.62 13.32
N ARG A 69 16.96 2.39 12.05
CA ARG A 69 15.75 2.87 11.39
C ARG A 69 14.91 1.69 10.98
N THR A 70 13.66 1.69 11.43
CA THR A 70 12.68 0.70 11.01
C THR A 70 11.58 1.37 10.21
N TYR A 71 10.98 0.60 9.32
CA TYR A 71 9.85 1.05 8.51
C TYR A 71 8.60 0.30 8.97
N ARG A 72 7.50 1.03 9.02
CA ARG A 72 6.22 0.50 9.49
C ARG A 72 5.12 1.00 8.57
N LEU A 73 4.08 0.19 8.39
CA LEU A 73 2.91 0.59 7.60
C LEU A 73 2.10 1.66 8.32
N ARG A 74 1.51 2.53 7.51
CA ARG A 74 0.45 3.44 7.96
C ARG A 74 -0.87 2.92 7.41
N ARG A 75 -1.86 2.87 8.27
CA ARG A 75 -3.16 2.30 7.91
C ARG A 75 -4.00 3.22 7.03
N GLU A 76 -3.92 4.52 7.25
CA GLU A 76 -4.83 5.51 6.68
C GLU A 76 -4.93 5.45 5.14
N PRO A 77 -3.81 5.40 4.39
CA PRO A 77 -3.91 5.34 2.92
C PRO A 77 -4.61 4.09 2.42
N PHE A 78 -4.45 2.97 3.13
CA PHE A 78 -5.10 1.71 2.76
C PHE A 78 -6.60 1.78 3.01
N LEU A 79 -7.04 2.46 4.06
CA LEU A 79 -8.46 2.72 4.31
C LEU A 79 -9.06 3.59 3.22
N GLY A 80 -8.32 4.61 2.75
CA GLY A 80 -8.75 5.44 1.65
C GLY A 80 -8.91 4.65 0.36
N LEU A 81 -7.94 3.79 0.05
CA LEU A 81 -8.01 2.91 -1.11
C LEU A 81 -9.20 1.95 -1.01
N ARG A 82 -9.39 1.36 0.16
CA ARG A 82 -10.52 0.47 0.40
C ARG A 82 -11.85 1.18 0.17
N GLY A 83 -11.97 2.42 0.65
CA GLY A 83 -13.18 3.22 0.44
C GLY A 83 -13.47 3.44 -1.03
N TRP A 84 -12.45 3.75 -1.82
CA TRP A 84 -12.61 3.91 -3.27
C TRP A 84 -13.04 2.60 -3.93
N LEU A 85 -12.43 1.48 -3.54
CA LEU A 85 -12.80 0.16 -4.07
C LEU A 85 -14.24 -0.20 -3.70
N ASP A 86 -14.68 0.14 -2.48
CA ASP A 86 -16.05 -0.08 -2.05
C ASP A 86 -17.05 0.72 -2.90
N GLU A 87 -16.69 1.95 -3.27
CA GLU A 87 -17.52 2.78 -4.16
C GLU A 87 -17.65 2.15 -5.55
N VAL A 88 -16.54 1.63 -6.10
CA VAL A 88 -16.55 0.94 -7.39
C VAL A 88 -17.42 -0.31 -7.31
N GLU A 89 -17.26 -1.09 -6.26
CA GLU A 89 -18.07 -2.30 -6.05
C GLU A 89 -19.56 -1.98 -5.90
N ALA A 90 -19.89 -0.94 -5.16
CA ALA A 90 -21.26 -0.50 -4.99
C ALA A 90 -21.91 -0.12 -6.33
N PHE A 91 -21.14 0.53 -7.21
CA PHE A 91 -21.59 0.85 -8.56
C PHE A 91 -21.92 -0.43 -9.33
N TRP A 92 -21.03 -1.44 -9.30
CA TRP A 92 -21.26 -2.71 -9.98
C TRP A 92 -22.45 -3.47 -9.40
N ALA A 93 -22.59 -3.49 -8.08
CA ALA A 93 -23.73 -4.12 -7.43
C ALA A 93 -25.06 -3.46 -7.89
N GLY A 94 -25.08 -2.12 -7.95
CA GLY A 94 -26.24 -1.40 -8.47
C GLY A 94 -26.58 -1.74 -9.91
N GLN A 95 -25.56 -1.88 -10.76
CA GLN A 95 -25.75 -2.26 -12.16
C GLN A 95 -26.32 -3.67 -12.28
N LEU A 96 -25.81 -4.61 -11.50
CA LEU A 96 -26.30 -5.99 -11.52
C LEU A 96 -27.73 -6.07 -11.02
N ASP A 97 -28.09 -5.34 -9.97
CA ASP A 97 -29.47 -5.29 -9.47
C ASP A 97 -30.43 -4.71 -10.51
N SER A 98 -30.02 -3.65 -11.18
CA SER A 98 -30.82 -3.03 -12.24
C SER A 98 -31.03 -3.99 -13.40
N PHE A 99 -30.00 -4.70 -13.80
CA PHE A 99 -30.08 -5.71 -14.85
C PHE A 99 -31.00 -6.85 -14.45
N LYS A 100 -30.87 -7.33 -13.22
CA LYS A 100 -31.73 -8.40 -12.69
C LYS A 100 -33.19 -8.00 -12.67
N GLN A 101 -33.49 -6.79 -12.19
CA GLN A 101 -34.84 -6.27 -12.18
C GLN A 101 -35.43 -6.17 -13.59
N TYR A 102 -34.65 -5.73 -14.55
CA TYR A 102 -35.05 -5.67 -15.95
C TYR A 102 -35.39 -7.05 -16.49
N ALA A 103 -34.54 -8.04 -16.23
CA ALA A 103 -34.75 -9.42 -16.67
C ALA A 103 -36.01 -10.04 -16.02
N GLU A 104 -36.28 -9.75 -14.77
CA GLU A 104 -37.45 -10.27 -14.02
C GLU A 104 -38.78 -9.68 -14.48
N ARG A 105 -38.76 -8.50 -15.12
CA ARG A 105 -39.96 -7.84 -15.62
C ARG A 105 -40.46 -8.40 -16.95
N ARG A 106 -39.71 -9.28 -17.56
CA ARG A 106 -40.13 -9.95 -18.79
C ARG A 106 -40.93 -11.23 -18.47
#